data_9249e6736c376501298e0632ba443e88
#
_entry.id   9249e6736c376501298e0632ba443e88
#
_cell.length_a   1.000
_cell.length_b   1.000
_cell.length_c   1.000
_cell.angle_alpha   90.00
_cell.angle_beta   90.00
_cell.angle_gamma   90.00
#
_symmetry.space_group_name_H-M   'P 1'
#
loop_
_entity.id
_entity.type
_entity.pdbx_description
1 polymer ?
#
loop_
_entity_poly.entity_id
_entity_poly.type
_entity_poly.pdbx_seq_one_letter_code
_entity_poly.pdbx_strand_id
1 'polypeptide(L)'
;MIDRKKLYKWCAVSAEELKKSKDLKVRLRVVKDSAEMGEIMARDLVEEIKAANRENRECRAIIPCGPKSWYKPFTRMINEEEVSMKNFIGLHMDECLDWQGRLLPENDPQNFHTFMEANFYGPVRKELRTPESQRFYPRPDNLEQMHALAMEKQPDITLGGWGQDGHVAYNQARREPYSQITLEELRNSRIRIQNNNWDTIIAMSQRSFGGAYQFVAPMSITY
;
A
#
# COMPACT_ATOMS: atom_id res chain seq x y z
N MET A 1 16.08 16.14 -15.44
CA MET A 1 16.86 16.22 -14.18
C MET A 1 16.15 17.18 -13.25
N ILE A 2 15.96 16.83 -11.97
CA ILE A 2 15.28 17.71 -11.00
C ILE A 2 16.23 18.87 -10.66
N ASP A 3 15.72 20.11 -10.72
CA ASP A 3 16.44 21.30 -10.25
C ASP A 3 16.63 21.20 -8.72
N ARG A 4 17.89 21.02 -8.28
CA ARG A 4 18.24 20.87 -6.87
C ARG A 4 17.84 22.10 -6.04
N LYS A 5 17.93 23.31 -6.58
CA LYS A 5 17.51 24.52 -5.86
C LYS A 5 16.00 24.52 -5.59
N LYS A 6 15.22 24.06 -6.57
CA LYS A 6 13.77 23.91 -6.45
C LYS A 6 13.41 22.79 -5.45
N LEU A 7 14.13 21.67 -5.49
CA LEU A 7 13.95 20.59 -4.53
C LEU A 7 14.22 21.05 -3.10
N TYR A 8 15.35 21.71 -2.84
CA TYR A 8 15.67 22.25 -1.51
C TYR A 8 14.63 23.26 -1.02
N LYS A 9 14.11 24.10 -1.92
CA LYS A 9 13.04 25.04 -1.59
C LYS A 9 11.78 24.31 -1.15
N TRP A 10 11.40 23.23 -1.83
CA TRP A 10 10.25 22.41 -1.43
C TRP A 10 10.47 21.69 -0.10
N CYS A 11 11.65 21.11 0.11
CA CYS A 11 12.00 20.43 1.36
C CYS A 11 12.10 21.38 2.56
N ALA A 12 12.26 22.67 2.35
CA ALA A 12 12.32 23.68 3.40
C ALA A 12 10.94 24.16 3.87
N VAL A 13 9.85 23.78 3.18
CA VAL A 13 8.48 24.15 3.59
C VAL A 13 8.13 23.43 4.88
N SER A 14 7.83 24.20 5.93
CA SER A 14 7.43 23.63 7.22
C SER A 14 6.00 23.05 7.18
N ALA A 15 5.69 22.18 8.14
CA ALA A 15 4.33 21.63 8.26
C ALA A 15 3.28 22.73 8.48
N GLU A 16 3.63 23.79 9.21
CA GLU A 16 2.71 24.92 9.46
C GLU A 16 2.46 25.76 8.21
N GLU A 17 3.48 25.97 7.37
CA GLU A 17 3.32 26.62 6.07
C GLU A 17 2.48 25.77 5.13
N LEU A 18 2.72 24.45 5.12
CA LEU A 18 1.96 23.52 4.29
C LEU A 18 0.46 23.50 4.66
N LYS A 19 0.13 23.51 5.96
CA LYS A 19 -1.26 23.61 6.45
C LYS A 19 -1.99 24.88 5.97
N LYS A 20 -1.25 25.97 5.82
CA LYS A 20 -1.79 27.29 5.40
C LYS A 20 -1.80 27.47 3.89
N SER A 21 -1.17 26.59 3.13
CA SER A 21 -1.05 26.70 1.68
C SER A 21 -2.43 26.58 1.01
N LYS A 22 -2.74 27.56 0.14
CA LYS A 22 -3.95 27.54 -0.69
C LYS A 22 -3.72 26.89 -2.05
N ASP A 23 -2.47 26.61 -2.39
CA ASP A 23 -2.06 26.11 -3.71
C ASP A 23 -1.86 24.59 -3.75
N LEU A 24 -2.35 23.87 -2.75
CA LEU A 24 -2.28 22.41 -2.71
C LEU A 24 -3.19 21.81 -3.79
N LYS A 25 -2.62 20.98 -4.64
CA LYS A 25 -3.36 20.23 -5.67
C LYS A 25 -4.11 19.02 -5.12
N VAL A 26 -3.88 18.68 -3.86
CA VAL A 26 -4.49 17.57 -3.15
C VAL A 26 -5.05 18.05 -1.83
N ARG A 27 -6.10 17.41 -1.33
CA ARG A 27 -6.64 17.71 -0.01
C ARG A 27 -5.65 17.24 1.06
N LEU A 28 -5.22 18.15 1.91
CA LEU A 28 -4.39 17.84 3.08
C LEU A 28 -5.27 17.75 4.33
N ARG A 29 -5.18 16.62 5.04
CA ARG A 29 -5.73 16.43 6.37
C ARG A 29 -4.57 16.18 7.33
N VAL A 30 -4.40 17.02 8.31
CA VAL A 30 -3.38 16.86 9.36
C VAL A 30 -4.04 16.25 10.58
N VAL A 31 -3.43 15.21 11.09
CA VAL A 31 -3.91 14.44 12.24
C VAL A 31 -2.92 14.52 13.40
N LYS A 32 -3.39 14.21 14.59
CA LYS A 32 -2.60 14.27 15.81
C LYS A 32 -1.47 13.21 15.83
N ASP A 33 -1.81 12.00 15.43
CA ASP A 33 -0.91 10.85 15.48
C ASP A 33 -1.32 9.74 14.49
N SER A 34 -0.56 8.65 14.47
CA SER A 34 -0.84 7.50 13.60
C SER A 34 -2.11 6.74 13.98
N ALA A 35 -2.58 6.84 15.22
CA ALA A 35 -3.82 6.20 15.64
C ALA A 35 -5.02 6.93 15.04
N GLU A 36 -5.06 8.26 15.12
CA GLU A 36 -6.10 9.06 14.46
C GLU A 36 -6.06 8.89 12.94
N MET A 37 -4.88 8.83 12.33
CA MET A 37 -4.73 8.50 10.91
C MET A 37 -5.35 7.14 10.59
N GLY A 38 -5.08 6.13 11.41
CA GLY A 38 -5.63 4.79 11.24
C GLY A 38 -7.15 4.74 11.31
N GLU A 39 -7.76 5.47 12.25
CA GLU A 39 -9.22 5.59 12.36
C GLU A 39 -9.84 6.23 11.11
N ILE A 40 -9.20 7.27 10.58
CA ILE A 40 -9.67 7.96 9.37
C ILE A 40 -9.56 7.06 8.15
N MET A 41 -8.40 6.41 7.93
CA MET A 41 -8.21 5.48 6.81
C MET A 41 -9.23 4.33 6.86
N ALA A 42 -9.44 3.77 8.04
CA ALA A 42 -10.44 2.72 8.25
C ALA A 42 -11.85 3.21 7.92
N ARG A 43 -12.22 4.39 8.41
CA ARG A 43 -13.54 4.99 8.16
C ARG A 43 -13.75 5.27 6.67
N ASP A 44 -12.77 5.84 5.99
CA ASP A 44 -12.88 6.16 4.56
C ASP A 44 -13.14 4.85 3.75
N LEU A 45 -12.46 3.74 4.05
CA LEU A 45 -12.72 2.45 3.39
C LEU A 45 -14.08 1.85 3.76
N VAL A 46 -14.47 1.90 5.04
CA VAL A 46 -15.78 1.39 5.50
C VAL A 46 -16.93 2.13 4.82
N GLU A 47 -16.86 3.44 4.71
CA GLU A 47 -17.90 4.23 4.05
C GLU A 47 -17.98 3.95 2.54
N GLU A 48 -16.84 3.69 1.88
CA GLU A 48 -16.83 3.29 0.47
C GLU A 48 -17.50 1.91 0.28
N ILE A 49 -17.18 0.93 1.16
CA ILE A 49 -17.84 -0.38 1.13
C ILE A 49 -19.35 -0.25 1.35
N LYS A 50 -19.77 0.58 2.31
CA LYS A 50 -21.20 0.83 2.57
C LYS A 50 -21.89 1.49 1.36
N ALA A 51 -21.23 2.44 0.71
CA ALA A 51 -21.75 3.08 -0.49
C ALA A 51 -21.96 2.04 -1.60
N ALA A 52 -20.96 1.22 -1.87
CA ALA A 52 -21.04 0.14 -2.84
C ALA A 52 -22.17 -0.87 -2.53
N ASN A 53 -22.32 -1.24 -1.25
CA ASN A 53 -23.39 -2.13 -0.82
C ASN A 53 -24.79 -1.52 -1.06
N ARG A 54 -24.98 -0.22 -0.76
CA ARG A 54 -26.25 0.48 -1.03
C ARG A 54 -26.60 0.53 -2.52
N GLU A 55 -25.57 0.65 -3.35
CA GLU A 55 -25.69 0.71 -4.81
C GLU A 55 -25.69 -0.68 -5.47
N ASN A 56 -25.59 -1.75 -4.68
CA ASN A 56 -25.48 -3.13 -5.15
C ASN A 56 -24.38 -3.34 -6.20
N ARG A 57 -23.22 -2.74 -5.98
CA ARG A 57 -22.04 -2.84 -6.84
C ARG A 57 -20.82 -3.37 -6.08
N GLU A 58 -19.80 -3.76 -6.82
CA GLU A 58 -18.49 -4.07 -6.26
C GLU A 58 -17.83 -2.81 -5.70
N CYS A 59 -17.12 -2.98 -4.58
CA CYS A 59 -16.16 -2.02 -4.04
C CYS A 59 -14.75 -2.54 -4.32
N ARG A 60 -14.04 -1.95 -5.26
CA ARG A 60 -12.66 -2.32 -5.60
C ARG A 60 -11.69 -1.40 -4.87
N ALA A 61 -10.77 -1.98 -4.12
CA ALA A 61 -9.77 -1.22 -3.39
C ALA A 61 -8.35 -1.76 -3.63
N ILE A 62 -7.39 -0.85 -3.86
CA ILE A 62 -5.97 -1.18 -3.74
C ILE A 62 -5.56 -0.92 -2.29
N ILE A 63 -5.09 -1.95 -1.60
CA ILE A 63 -4.78 -1.90 -0.18
C ILE A 63 -3.33 -2.30 0.11
N PRO A 64 -2.61 -1.52 0.94
CA PRO A 64 -1.23 -1.78 1.28
C PRO A 64 -1.11 -2.72 2.49
N CYS A 65 0.05 -3.38 2.62
CA CYS A 65 0.44 -4.06 3.86
C CYS A 65 1.04 -3.12 4.93
N GLY A 66 0.96 -1.85 4.74
CA GLY A 66 1.38 -0.80 5.69
C GLY A 66 0.87 0.57 5.25
N PRO A 67 0.65 1.51 6.17
CA PRO A 67 0.82 1.47 7.63
C PRO A 67 -0.16 0.52 8.33
N LYS A 68 0.23 -0.01 9.50
CA LYS A 68 -0.56 -1.05 10.22
C LYS A 68 -1.65 -0.46 11.15
N SER A 69 -1.67 0.85 11.38
CA SER A 69 -2.52 1.51 12.37
C SER A 69 -4.02 1.41 12.07
N TRP A 70 -4.41 1.17 10.83
CA TRP A 70 -5.82 1.18 10.41
C TRP A 70 -6.52 -0.18 10.44
N TYR A 71 -5.80 -1.30 10.56
CA TYR A 71 -6.43 -2.63 10.50
C TYR A 71 -7.38 -2.90 11.65
N LYS A 72 -6.95 -2.65 12.90
CA LYS A 72 -7.81 -2.83 14.08
C LYS A 72 -9.05 -1.93 14.06
N PRO A 73 -8.92 -0.62 13.79
CA PRO A 73 -10.10 0.23 13.59
C PRO A 73 -11.03 -0.27 12.49
N PHE A 74 -10.48 -0.68 11.35
CA PHE A 74 -11.26 -1.20 10.23
C PHE A 74 -12.07 -2.43 10.62
N THR A 75 -11.43 -3.47 11.14
CA THR A 75 -12.09 -4.71 11.52
C THR A 75 -13.10 -4.50 12.64
N ARG A 76 -12.83 -3.61 13.58
CA ARG A 76 -13.78 -3.19 14.61
C ARG A 76 -15.02 -2.57 13.98
N MET A 77 -14.88 -1.57 13.12
CA MET A 77 -15.99 -0.88 12.46
C MET A 77 -16.82 -1.85 11.60
N ILE A 78 -16.16 -2.71 10.81
CA ILE A 78 -16.85 -3.73 10.00
C ILE A 78 -17.73 -4.63 10.87
N ASN A 79 -17.19 -5.10 12.00
CA ASN A 79 -17.91 -6.02 12.88
C ASN A 79 -19.00 -5.33 13.69
N GLU A 80 -18.76 -4.15 14.26
CA GLU A 80 -19.73 -3.40 15.09
C GLU A 80 -20.88 -2.85 14.26
N GLU A 81 -20.59 -2.36 13.05
CA GLU A 81 -21.58 -1.76 12.15
C GLU A 81 -22.19 -2.78 11.18
N GLU A 82 -21.84 -4.07 11.32
CA GLU A 82 -22.35 -5.22 10.52
C GLU A 82 -22.21 -5.01 9.00
N VAL A 83 -21.08 -4.42 8.57
CA VAL A 83 -20.85 -4.10 7.16
C VAL A 83 -20.46 -5.34 6.38
N SER A 84 -21.27 -5.75 5.41
CA SER A 84 -20.94 -6.88 4.53
C SER A 84 -19.77 -6.51 3.60
N MET A 85 -18.74 -7.34 3.59
CA MET A 85 -17.62 -7.27 2.64
C MET A 85 -17.77 -8.27 1.48
N LYS A 86 -18.96 -8.82 1.25
CA LYS A 86 -19.18 -9.82 0.19
C LYS A 86 -18.98 -9.25 -1.23
N ASN A 87 -19.19 -7.94 -1.41
CA ASN A 87 -18.96 -7.24 -2.67
C ASN A 87 -17.59 -6.52 -2.71
N PHE A 88 -16.75 -6.71 -1.68
CA PHE A 88 -15.44 -6.09 -1.63
C PHE A 88 -14.42 -6.91 -2.42
N ILE A 89 -13.68 -6.22 -3.30
CA ILE A 89 -12.58 -6.78 -4.08
C ILE A 89 -11.29 -6.12 -3.61
N GLY A 90 -10.45 -6.90 -2.94
CA GLY A 90 -9.16 -6.44 -2.42
C GLY A 90 -8.03 -6.73 -3.39
N LEU A 91 -7.44 -5.68 -3.98
CA LEU A 91 -6.22 -5.76 -4.77
C LEU A 91 -5.04 -5.38 -3.85
N HIS A 92 -4.23 -6.37 -3.49
CA HIS A 92 -3.08 -6.11 -2.61
C HIS A 92 -1.96 -5.45 -3.39
N MET A 93 -1.46 -4.32 -2.85
CA MET A 93 -0.58 -3.38 -3.55
C MET A 93 0.80 -3.95 -3.87
N ASP A 94 1.32 -4.81 -2.99
CA ASP A 94 2.71 -5.25 -3.03
C ASP A 94 2.91 -6.61 -2.32
N GLU A 95 4.05 -7.23 -2.59
CA GLU A 95 4.53 -8.43 -1.90
C GLU A 95 6.05 -8.43 -1.82
N CYS A 96 6.59 -8.99 -0.75
CA CYS A 96 8.02 -9.19 -0.56
C CYS A 96 8.49 -10.52 -1.17
N LEU A 97 9.67 -10.49 -1.78
CA LEU A 97 10.27 -11.66 -2.41
C LEU A 97 11.69 -11.90 -1.92
N ASP A 98 12.15 -13.15 -2.02
CA ASP A 98 13.54 -13.50 -1.78
C ASP A 98 14.46 -13.01 -2.91
N TRP A 99 15.76 -13.25 -2.76
CA TRP A 99 16.78 -12.85 -3.76
C TRP A 99 16.67 -13.57 -5.11
N GLN A 100 15.87 -14.63 -5.20
CA GLN A 100 15.58 -15.35 -6.45
C GLN A 100 14.23 -14.93 -7.06
N GLY A 101 13.56 -13.94 -6.46
CA GLY A 101 12.24 -13.47 -6.90
C GLY A 101 11.11 -14.44 -6.57
N ARG A 102 11.28 -15.28 -5.54
CA ARG A 102 10.26 -16.22 -5.06
C ARG A 102 9.51 -15.64 -3.86
N LEU A 103 8.28 -16.09 -3.67
CA LEU A 103 7.51 -15.79 -2.47
C LEU A 103 8.25 -16.24 -1.21
N LEU A 104 8.21 -15.42 -0.18
CA LEU A 104 8.71 -15.78 1.13
C LEU A 104 7.85 -16.89 1.76
N PRO A 105 8.41 -17.73 2.65
CA PRO A 105 7.63 -18.71 3.39
C PRO A 105 6.45 -18.07 4.15
N GLU A 106 5.36 -18.81 4.35
CA GLU A 106 4.17 -18.30 5.05
C GLU A 106 4.43 -17.83 6.48
N ASN A 107 5.42 -18.41 7.15
CA ASN A 107 5.83 -18.03 8.51
C ASN A 107 6.86 -16.87 8.52
N ASP A 108 7.26 -16.34 7.38
CA ASP A 108 8.15 -15.17 7.32
C ASP A 108 7.38 -13.90 7.71
N PRO A 109 7.91 -13.06 8.62
CA PRO A 109 7.24 -11.83 9.05
C PRO A 109 7.08 -10.78 7.95
N GLN A 110 7.73 -10.97 6.80
CA GLN A 110 7.63 -10.12 5.61
C GLN A 110 6.73 -10.72 4.52
N ASN A 111 6.11 -11.87 4.75
CA ASN A 111 5.08 -12.41 3.84
C ASN A 111 3.79 -11.60 4.00
N PHE A 112 3.51 -10.71 3.05
CA PHE A 112 2.37 -9.80 3.13
C PHE A 112 1.04 -10.52 2.95
N HIS A 113 0.99 -11.56 2.13
CA HIS A 113 -0.20 -12.39 1.99
C HIS A 113 -0.64 -12.94 3.36
N THR A 114 0.23 -13.68 4.02
CA THR A 114 -0.09 -14.26 5.34
C THR A 114 -0.42 -13.17 6.37
N PHE A 115 0.33 -12.05 6.33
CA PHE A 115 0.07 -10.94 7.24
C PHE A 115 -1.33 -10.36 7.03
N MET A 116 -1.76 -10.14 5.79
CA MET A 116 -3.08 -9.57 5.47
C MET A 116 -4.21 -10.54 5.79
N GLU A 117 -4.03 -11.83 5.51
CA GLU A 117 -5.01 -12.85 5.91
C GLU A 117 -5.23 -12.87 7.42
N ALA A 118 -4.15 -12.80 8.20
CA ALA A 118 -4.23 -12.85 9.66
C ALA A 118 -4.75 -11.55 10.30
N ASN A 119 -4.43 -10.37 9.74
CA ASN A 119 -4.67 -9.09 10.42
C ASN A 119 -5.77 -8.23 9.78
N PHE A 120 -6.07 -8.43 8.50
CA PHE A 120 -7.11 -7.67 7.80
C PHE A 120 -8.39 -8.48 7.61
N TYR A 121 -8.30 -9.68 7.02
CA TYR A 121 -9.49 -10.51 6.79
C TYR A 121 -9.84 -11.38 8.00
N GLY A 122 -8.88 -11.99 8.64
CA GLY A 122 -9.08 -12.94 9.73
C GLY A 122 -9.93 -12.43 10.89
N PRO A 123 -9.72 -11.19 11.40
CA PRO A 123 -10.50 -10.63 12.50
C PRO A 123 -11.94 -10.21 12.14
N VAL A 124 -12.29 -10.15 10.85
CA VAL A 124 -13.66 -9.89 10.41
C VAL A 124 -14.53 -11.13 10.65
N ARG A 125 -15.74 -10.96 11.19
CA ARG A 125 -16.70 -12.05 11.38
C ARG A 125 -16.94 -12.79 10.07
N LYS A 126 -17.02 -14.12 10.13
CA LYS A 126 -17.06 -15.00 8.94
C LYS A 126 -18.20 -14.65 7.96
N GLU A 127 -19.37 -14.32 8.49
CA GLU A 127 -20.56 -13.95 7.70
C GLU A 127 -20.45 -12.63 6.96
N LEU A 128 -19.57 -11.72 7.42
CA LEU A 128 -19.31 -10.41 6.80
C LEU A 128 -18.11 -10.40 5.87
N ARG A 129 -17.24 -11.40 6.00
CA ARG A 129 -15.91 -11.44 5.39
C ARG A 129 -15.96 -11.54 3.86
N THR A 130 -15.02 -10.88 3.20
CA THR A 130 -14.74 -11.01 1.77
C THR A 130 -14.47 -12.48 1.40
N PRO A 131 -15.10 -13.03 0.35
CA PRO A 131 -14.74 -14.34 -0.18
C PRO A 131 -13.27 -14.42 -0.60
N GLU A 132 -12.63 -15.56 -0.45
CA GLU A 132 -11.22 -15.74 -0.82
C GLU A 132 -10.98 -15.48 -2.31
N SER A 133 -11.94 -15.81 -3.17
CA SER A 133 -11.89 -15.56 -4.61
C SER A 133 -11.88 -14.08 -5.00
N GLN A 134 -12.10 -13.17 -4.05
CA GLN A 134 -12.08 -11.72 -4.22
C GLN A 134 -10.88 -11.04 -3.54
N ARG A 135 -9.91 -11.83 -3.05
CA ARG A 135 -8.67 -11.37 -2.43
C ARG A 135 -7.50 -11.63 -3.38
N PHE A 136 -7.08 -10.61 -4.07
CA PHE A 136 -6.06 -10.71 -5.11
C PHE A 136 -4.70 -10.27 -4.60
N TYR A 137 -3.79 -11.23 -4.49
CA TYR A 137 -2.40 -11.01 -4.07
C TYR A 137 -1.45 -11.10 -5.27
N PRO A 138 -0.53 -10.14 -5.43
CA PRO A 138 0.45 -10.22 -6.50
C PRO A 138 1.47 -11.33 -6.20
N ARG A 139 1.76 -12.14 -7.21
CA ARG A 139 2.72 -13.24 -7.17
C ARG A 139 3.54 -13.23 -8.45
N PRO A 140 4.74 -13.81 -8.46
CA PRO A 140 5.58 -13.84 -9.66
C PRO A 140 4.92 -14.46 -10.90
N ASP A 141 3.99 -15.38 -10.68
CA ASP A 141 3.29 -16.13 -11.74
C ASP A 141 1.95 -15.50 -12.20
N ASN A 142 1.49 -14.40 -11.57
CA ASN A 142 0.18 -13.80 -11.90
C ASN A 142 0.23 -12.30 -12.22
N LEU A 143 1.40 -11.71 -12.48
CA LEU A 143 1.56 -10.25 -12.67
C LEU A 143 0.68 -9.69 -13.78
N GLU A 144 0.55 -10.39 -14.89
CA GLU A 144 -0.31 -9.98 -16.01
C GLU A 144 -1.78 -9.99 -15.62
N GLN A 145 -2.22 -11.00 -14.88
CA GLN A 145 -3.59 -11.08 -14.35
C GLN A 145 -3.87 -9.91 -13.39
N MET A 146 -2.95 -9.64 -12.46
CA MET A 146 -3.07 -8.54 -11.51
C MET A 146 -3.13 -7.19 -12.21
N HIS A 147 -2.28 -7.01 -13.23
CA HIS A 147 -2.30 -5.79 -14.04
C HIS A 147 -3.64 -5.63 -14.79
N ALA A 148 -4.13 -6.69 -15.42
CA ALA A 148 -5.42 -6.67 -16.11
C ALA A 148 -6.57 -6.32 -15.17
N LEU A 149 -6.61 -6.90 -13.98
CA LEU A 149 -7.62 -6.62 -12.95
C LEU A 149 -7.58 -5.15 -12.49
N ALA A 150 -6.39 -4.58 -12.32
CA ALA A 150 -6.23 -3.18 -11.93
C ALA A 150 -6.67 -2.20 -13.03
N MET A 151 -6.52 -2.60 -14.30
CA MET A 151 -6.88 -1.78 -15.48
C MET A 151 -8.31 -1.98 -15.96
N GLU A 152 -8.95 -3.10 -15.63
CA GLU A 152 -10.33 -3.42 -16.06
C GLU A 152 -11.33 -2.38 -15.58
N LYS A 153 -11.18 -1.96 -14.32
CA LYS A 153 -12.02 -0.94 -13.71
C LYS A 153 -11.20 -0.16 -12.71
N GLN A 154 -11.27 1.15 -12.78
CA GLN A 154 -10.61 2.03 -11.80
C GLN A 154 -11.03 1.64 -10.38
N PRO A 155 -10.09 1.45 -9.44
CA PRO A 155 -10.42 1.24 -8.04
C PRO A 155 -11.23 2.39 -7.46
N ASP A 156 -12.24 2.08 -6.65
CA ASP A 156 -13.06 3.07 -5.96
C ASP A 156 -12.20 3.84 -4.92
N ILE A 157 -11.27 3.14 -4.28
CA ILE A 157 -10.34 3.74 -3.34
C ILE A 157 -8.96 3.06 -3.42
N THR A 158 -7.90 3.86 -3.28
CA THR A 158 -6.52 3.37 -3.12
C THR A 158 -5.97 3.93 -1.82
N LEU A 159 -5.60 3.04 -0.91
CA LEU A 159 -4.89 3.40 0.31
C LEU A 159 -3.39 3.15 0.12
N GLY A 160 -2.54 3.95 0.74
CA GLY A 160 -1.10 3.80 0.62
C GLY A 160 -0.35 4.60 1.66
N GLY A 161 0.92 4.25 1.84
CA GLY A 161 1.86 4.99 2.66
C GLY A 161 2.93 5.67 1.82
N TRP A 162 3.65 6.61 2.43
CA TRP A 162 4.85 7.22 1.85
C TRP A 162 6.07 6.64 2.54
N GLY A 163 7.00 6.08 1.77
CA GLY A 163 8.30 5.67 2.29
C GLY A 163 9.17 6.86 2.68
N GLN A 164 10.25 6.62 3.43
CA GLN A 164 11.19 7.67 3.88
C GLN A 164 11.85 8.41 2.72
N ASP A 165 12.04 7.76 1.59
CA ASP A 165 12.59 8.30 0.34
C ASP A 165 11.52 8.83 -0.62
N GLY A 166 10.25 8.89 -0.16
CA GLY A 166 9.12 9.39 -0.94
C GLY A 166 8.47 8.39 -1.88
N HIS A 167 8.83 7.10 -1.81
CA HIS A 167 8.17 6.09 -2.63
C HIS A 167 6.74 5.81 -2.17
N VAL A 168 5.89 5.39 -3.11
CA VAL A 168 4.56 4.83 -2.87
C VAL A 168 4.56 3.39 -3.36
N ALA A 169 3.99 2.44 -2.59
CA ALA A 169 4.19 1.00 -2.77
C ALA A 169 5.69 0.68 -2.70
N TYR A 170 6.25 -0.06 -3.67
CA TYR A 170 7.70 -0.16 -3.86
C TYR A 170 8.16 0.58 -5.12
N ASN A 171 7.41 1.59 -5.60
CA ASN A 171 7.82 2.44 -6.70
C ASN A 171 8.95 3.37 -6.27
N GLN A 172 10.17 2.95 -6.51
CA GLN A 172 11.40 3.58 -6.08
C GLN A 172 12.21 4.05 -7.28
N ALA A 173 12.94 5.17 -7.13
CA ALA A 173 13.91 5.58 -8.13
C ALA A 173 15.02 4.54 -8.23
N ARG A 174 15.34 4.10 -9.45
CA ARG A 174 16.47 3.20 -9.66
C ARG A 174 17.77 3.92 -9.33
N ARG A 175 18.61 3.27 -8.52
CA ARG A 175 19.94 3.77 -8.14
C ARG A 175 21.04 3.03 -8.90
N GLU A 176 20.78 2.72 -10.16
CA GLU A 176 21.77 2.12 -11.05
C GLU A 176 22.45 3.19 -11.90
N PRO A 177 23.79 3.17 -12.02
CA PRO A 177 24.51 4.16 -12.82
C PRO A 177 24.24 4.02 -14.33
N TYR A 178 23.80 2.85 -14.77
CA TYR A 178 23.62 2.54 -16.20
C TYR A 178 22.17 2.53 -16.65
N SER A 179 21.22 2.64 -15.75
CA SER A 179 19.79 2.57 -16.04
C SER A 179 19.05 3.64 -15.26
N GLN A 180 18.52 4.63 -15.97
CA GLN A 180 17.63 5.66 -15.40
C GLN A 180 16.23 5.44 -15.91
N ILE A 181 15.24 5.61 -15.02
CA ILE A 181 13.84 5.62 -15.39
C ILE A 181 13.37 7.06 -15.59
N THR A 182 12.70 7.34 -16.68
CA THR A 182 12.02 8.61 -16.92
C THR A 182 10.68 8.64 -16.19
N LEU A 183 10.11 9.85 -16.03
CA LEU A 183 8.77 10.01 -15.46
C LEU A 183 7.71 9.35 -16.34
N GLU A 184 7.89 9.36 -17.65
CA GLU A 184 6.99 8.72 -18.62
C GLU A 184 7.03 7.19 -18.49
N GLU A 185 8.22 6.61 -18.44
CA GLU A 185 8.39 5.16 -18.19
C GLU A 185 7.77 4.74 -16.85
N LEU A 186 7.95 5.54 -15.79
CA LEU A 186 7.34 5.24 -14.49
C LEU A 186 5.81 5.28 -14.56
N ARG A 187 5.23 6.28 -15.23
CA ARG A 187 3.77 6.41 -15.40
C ARG A 187 3.15 5.28 -16.21
N ASN A 188 3.89 4.76 -17.18
CA ASN A 188 3.46 3.68 -18.06
C ASN A 188 3.94 2.30 -17.59
N SER A 189 4.58 2.24 -16.41
CA SER A 189 5.06 0.97 -15.88
C SER A 189 3.91 0.06 -15.48
N ARG A 190 4.15 -1.25 -15.60
CA ARG A 190 3.20 -2.29 -15.23
C ARG A 190 3.56 -2.84 -13.85
N ILE A 191 2.67 -3.62 -13.28
CA ILE A 191 2.97 -4.43 -12.09
C ILE A 191 4.21 -5.27 -12.40
N ARG A 192 5.21 -5.22 -11.52
CA ARG A 192 6.54 -5.78 -11.80
C ARG A 192 7.26 -6.24 -10.55
N ILE A 193 8.22 -7.13 -10.76
CA ILE A 193 9.24 -7.47 -9.77
C ILE A 193 10.39 -6.48 -9.90
N GLN A 194 10.91 -6.05 -8.77
CA GLN A 194 12.07 -5.16 -8.71
C GLN A 194 12.93 -5.41 -7.48
N ASN A 195 14.18 -4.93 -7.53
CA ASN A 195 15.05 -4.86 -6.37
C ASN A 195 14.61 -3.72 -5.45
N ASN A 196 14.67 -3.94 -4.15
CA ASN A 196 14.44 -2.90 -3.15
C ASN A 196 15.68 -2.01 -3.01
N ASN A 197 15.49 -0.70 -2.94
CA ASN A 197 16.57 0.23 -2.68
C ASN A 197 17.13 0.08 -1.26
N TRP A 198 18.39 0.43 -1.07
CA TRP A 198 19.03 0.43 0.24
C TRP A 198 18.29 1.27 1.27
N ASP A 199 17.69 2.39 0.88
CA ASP A 199 16.86 3.20 1.80
C ASP A 199 15.73 2.39 2.41
N THR A 200 15.02 1.61 1.60
CA THR A 200 13.95 0.73 2.06
C THR A 200 14.49 -0.40 2.91
N ILE A 201 15.56 -1.08 2.47
CA ILE A 201 16.18 -2.19 3.21
C ILE A 201 16.65 -1.71 4.59
N ILE A 202 17.34 -0.56 4.67
CA ILE A 202 17.81 0.01 5.93
C ILE A 202 16.63 0.39 6.82
N ALA A 203 15.63 1.08 6.29
CA ALA A 203 14.47 1.49 7.06
C ALA A 203 13.67 0.30 7.61
N MET A 204 13.52 -0.77 6.84
CA MET A 204 12.86 -2.00 7.29
C MET A 204 13.69 -2.74 8.32
N SER A 205 15.02 -2.83 8.12
CA SER A 205 15.92 -3.47 9.08
C SER A 205 15.87 -2.81 10.46
N GLN A 206 15.90 -1.49 10.51
CA GLN A 206 15.81 -0.72 11.74
C GLN A 206 14.48 -0.93 12.47
N ARG A 207 13.37 -0.94 11.72
CA ARG A 207 12.02 -1.07 12.30
C ARG A 207 11.67 -2.47 12.77
N SER A 208 12.15 -3.50 12.07
CA SER A 208 11.63 -4.87 12.23
C SER A 208 12.69 -5.90 12.60
N PHE A 209 13.99 -5.61 12.37
CA PHE A 209 15.07 -6.60 12.51
C PHE A 209 16.25 -6.08 13.35
N GLY A 210 16.06 -5.03 14.14
CA GLY A 210 17.13 -4.50 15.00
C GLY A 210 18.38 -4.02 14.23
N GLY A 211 18.23 -3.62 12.97
CA GLY A 211 19.32 -3.20 12.10
C GLY A 211 19.94 -4.32 11.25
N ALA A 212 19.48 -5.56 11.39
CA ALA A 212 20.00 -6.71 10.64
C ALA A 212 19.43 -6.75 9.22
N TYR A 213 20.03 -5.95 8.33
CA TYR A 213 19.57 -5.75 6.95
C TYR A 213 19.56 -7.03 6.08
N GLN A 214 20.40 -8.01 6.41
CA GLN A 214 20.48 -9.29 5.70
C GLN A 214 19.22 -10.14 5.80
N PHE A 215 18.31 -9.82 6.73
CA PHE A 215 17.03 -10.50 6.88
C PHE A 215 15.88 -9.77 6.19
N VAL A 216 16.15 -8.61 5.60
CA VAL A 216 15.13 -7.88 4.85
C VAL A 216 15.01 -8.43 3.43
N ALA A 217 13.79 -8.62 2.97
CA ALA A 217 13.50 -9.06 1.61
C ALA A 217 14.16 -8.12 0.58
N PRO A 218 15.05 -8.64 -0.28
CA PRO A 218 15.80 -7.80 -1.23
C PRO A 218 15.02 -7.41 -2.47
N MET A 219 13.91 -8.08 -2.73
CA MET A 219 13.05 -7.86 -3.90
C MET A 219 11.59 -7.71 -3.48
N SER A 220 10.80 -7.10 -4.35
CA SER A 220 9.37 -6.91 -4.16
C SER A 220 8.61 -6.94 -5.48
N ILE A 221 7.31 -7.24 -5.37
CA ILE A 221 6.33 -6.94 -6.43
C ILE A 221 5.68 -5.61 -6.07
N THR A 222 5.45 -4.75 -7.05
CA THR A 222 4.78 -3.45 -6.88
C THR A 222 3.85 -3.14 -8.05
N TYR A 223 2.76 -2.45 -7.71
CA TYR A 223 1.88 -1.79 -8.67
C TYR A 223 2.53 -0.57 -9.27
#